data_ad62c03b6f068f2e7b478b6614b92da7
#
_entry.id   ad62c03b6f068f2e7b478b6614b92da7
#
_cell.length_a   1.000
_cell.length_b   1.000
_cell.length_c   1.000
_cell.angle_alpha   90.00
_cell.angle_beta   90.00
_cell.angle_gamma   90.00
#
_symmetry.space_group_name_H-M   'P 1'
#
loop_
_entity.id
_entity.type
_entity.pdbx_description
1 polymer ?
#
loop_
_entity_poly.entity_id
_entity_poly.type
_entity_poly.pdbx_seq_one_letter_code
_entity_poly.pdbx_strand_id
1 'polypeptide(L)'
;APPAVPAHPPRRVHCEGRDAPRAGFRLVDTTPYSRCANLSAGGPGAPRCFLSYRRAAERGHDALGVTDICLVMPGKGESTPHTFSRVERSLNSGTWGPALFLCYKLSMAKGNTLVYEAGLLCRYPEEDSASFPLPDSVPVFCLPMGATIESWPSGTKYPLPVFSTFVLTGASGDKVYGAAIQFHEPFPPERLSEKQRLRLGLLSVVDRRPVGGRSVHSRKSICVLSHWPFFDVFRKFLMFIYRYSVSGPHVLPLEAHIAHFMHNVPFPSPQRPRILVQMSPYDSLLLCQPVSSPLPLSGASFVTLLQTVGAEHALTLLLAVLTEQKLLIHSLRPDVLTSVGEALVSMIFPLRWQCPYIPLCPLALCDVLSAPVPFVVGLHSSYFDLHEPPRDVIFVDLDTNSIFQSEERKLLSPRALPRRPCKVLLSSLHSLSQQLHESERGWG
;
A
#
# COMPACT_ATOMS: atom_id res chain seq x y z
N ALA A 1 7.15 17.47 15.18
CA ALA A 1 6.37 17.58 13.94
C ALA A 1 6.24 16.18 13.37
N PRO A 2 5.03 15.68 13.04
CA PRO A 2 4.91 14.41 12.32
C PRO A 2 5.64 14.58 10.97
N PRO A 3 6.31 13.53 10.46
CA PRO A 3 6.92 13.60 9.14
C PRO A 3 5.83 13.92 8.13
N ALA A 4 6.05 14.97 7.36
CA ALA A 4 5.18 15.37 6.27
C ALA A 4 4.88 14.12 5.43
N VAL A 5 3.61 13.87 5.20
CA VAL A 5 3.15 12.90 4.20
C VAL A 5 3.95 13.20 2.93
N PRO A 6 4.67 12.24 2.35
CA PRO A 6 5.42 12.52 1.14
C PRO A 6 4.45 13.07 0.11
N ALA A 7 4.71 14.30 -0.29
CA ALA A 7 3.93 14.97 -1.31
C ALA A 7 3.77 14.01 -2.50
N HIS A 8 2.56 13.92 -3.01
CA HIS A 8 2.18 13.10 -4.15
C HIS A 8 3.28 12.99 -5.20
N PRO A 9 3.53 11.81 -5.74
CA PRO A 9 4.56 11.62 -6.72
C PRO A 9 4.39 12.64 -7.85
N PRO A 10 5.44 13.34 -8.27
CA PRO A 10 5.37 14.41 -9.26
C PRO A 10 5.18 13.85 -10.67
N ARG A 11 4.00 13.28 -10.93
CA ARG A 11 3.70 12.62 -12.19
C ARG A 11 2.27 12.88 -12.54
N ARG A 12 2.07 14.04 -13.15
CA ARG A 12 0.80 14.35 -13.77
C ARG A 12 1.03 14.38 -15.26
N VAL A 13 0.33 13.51 -15.97
CA VAL A 13 0.07 13.72 -17.38
C VAL A 13 -0.93 14.87 -17.42
N HIS A 14 -0.51 16.02 -17.93
CA HIS A 14 -1.39 17.17 -18.08
C HIS A 14 -1.69 17.37 -19.56
N CYS A 15 -2.97 17.51 -19.90
CA CYS A 15 -3.39 18.11 -21.14
C CYS A 15 -3.40 19.63 -20.91
N GLU A 16 -2.46 20.35 -21.50
CA GLU A 16 -2.40 21.80 -21.40
C GLU A 16 -3.01 22.42 -22.66
N GLY A 17 -3.81 23.46 -22.47
CA GLY A 17 -4.25 24.35 -23.52
C GLY A 17 -3.08 25.26 -23.99
N ARG A 18 -3.34 26.42 -24.51
CA ARG A 18 -2.39 27.37 -25.15
C ARG A 18 -1.15 27.76 -24.30
N ASP A 19 -1.02 27.30 -23.08
CA ASP A 19 0.05 27.71 -22.16
C ASP A 19 1.32 26.89 -22.37
N ALA A 20 2.47 27.51 -22.14
CA ALA A 20 3.76 26.87 -22.20
C ALA A 20 3.85 25.71 -21.18
N PRO A 21 4.56 24.62 -21.50
CA PRO A 21 4.72 23.51 -20.58
C PRO A 21 5.36 23.99 -19.27
N ARG A 22 4.86 23.50 -18.14
CA ARG A 22 5.44 23.83 -16.82
C ARG A 22 6.91 23.47 -16.77
N ALA A 23 7.69 24.21 -15.99
CA ALA A 23 9.11 23.96 -15.82
C ALA A 23 9.41 22.47 -15.49
N GLY A 24 10.30 21.87 -16.26
CA GLY A 24 10.70 20.47 -16.13
C GLY A 24 9.83 19.45 -16.88
N PHE A 25 8.76 19.87 -17.56
CA PHE A 25 7.97 19.01 -18.43
C PHE A 25 8.42 19.12 -19.89
N ARG A 26 8.37 18.00 -20.62
CA ARG A 26 8.56 17.94 -22.05
C ARG A 26 7.22 17.79 -22.75
N LEU A 27 7.00 18.57 -23.78
CA LEU A 27 5.80 18.52 -24.62
C LEU A 27 5.99 17.49 -25.73
N VAL A 28 4.93 16.71 -25.99
CA VAL A 28 4.85 15.85 -27.17
C VAL A 28 4.04 16.62 -28.21
N ASP A 29 4.71 17.37 -29.09
CA ASP A 29 4.10 18.22 -30.10
C ASP A 29 3.98 17.54 -31.47
N THR A 30 4.79 16.49 -31.69
CA THR A 30 4.83 15.73 -32.94
C THR A 30 4.68 14.23 -32.70
N THR A 31 4.02 13.54 -33.61
CA THR A 31 3.97 12.08 -33.68
C THR A 31 5.27 11.51 -34.27
N PRO A 32 5.53 10.18 -34.15
CA PRO A 32 6.68 9.54 -34.81
C PRO A 32 6.74 9.75 -36.32
N TYR A 33 5.62 10.09 -36.92
CA TYR A 33 5.53 10.41 -38.37
C TYR A 33 5.58 11.90 -38.66
N SER A 34 6.12 12.71 -37.74
CA SER A 34 6.27 14.17 -37.88
C SER A 34 4.95 14.94 -38.13
N ARG A 35 3.82 14.36 -37.69
CA ARG A 35 2.52 15.04 -37.71
C ARG A 35 2.26 15.72 -36.37
N CYS A 36 1.43 16.75 -36.36
CA CYS A 36 1.03 17.42 -35.12
C CYS A 36 0.34 16.42 -34.16
N ALA A 37 0.83 16.32 -32.92
CA ALA A 37 0.31 15.44 -31.88
C ALA A 37 -0.83 16.11 -31.08
N ASN A 38 -1.61 16.98 -31.67
CA ASN A 38 -2.79 17.55 -31.04
C ASN A 38 -3.84 16.48 -30.77
N LEU A 39 -4.21 16.30 -29.54
CA LEU A 39 -5.20 15.30 -29.06
C LEU A 39 -6.64 15.85 -29.10
N SER A 40 -6.83 17.14 -29.33
CA SER A 40 -8.16 17.73 -29.38
C SER A 40 -8.79 17.48 -30.77
N ALA A 41 -9.97 16.88 -30.80
CA ALA A 41 -10.77 16.69 -31.99
C ALA A 41 -11.64 17.92 -32.34
N GLY A 42 -11.41 19.06 -31.71
CA GLY A 42 -12.17 20.29 -31.92
C GLY A 42 -11.95 20.85 -33.31
N GLY A 43 -13.02 21.46 -33.91
CA GLY A 43 -12.98 22.13 -35.20
C GLY A 43 -12.06 23.37 -35.22
N PRO A 44 -12.05 24.12 -36.33
CA PRO A 44 -11.23 25.32 -36.50
C PRO A 44 -11.47 26.33 -35.34
N GLY A 45 -10.41 26.68 -34.62
CA GLY A 45 -10.48 27.59 -33.44
C GLY A 45 -10.56 26.91 -32.06
N ALA A 46 -10.72 25.58 -31.99
CA ALA A 46 -10.66 24.89 -30.72
C ALA A 46 -9.24 24.90 -30.11
N PRO A 47 -9.09 25.02 -28.80
CA PRO A 47 -7.79 24.99 -28.14
C PRO A 47 -7.12 23.62 -28.40
N ARG A 48 -5.84 23.69 -28.77
CA ARG A 48 -5.02 22.48 -28.96
C ARG A 48 -4.67 21.86 -27.62
N CYS A 49 -4.71 20.52 -27.55
CA CYS A 49 -4.36 19.75 -26.37
C CYS A 49 -3.19 18.84 -26.69
N PHE A 50 -2.11 18.94 -25.90
CA PHE A 50 -0.91 18.14 -26.09
C PHE A 50 -0.59 17.38 -24.82
N LEU A 51 0.04 16.23 -24.97
CA LEU A 51 0.58 15.47 -23.86
C LEU A 51 1.89 16.11 -23.39
N SER A 52 2.05 16.32 -22.11
CA SER A 52 3.32 16.69 -21.51
C SER A 52 3.75 15.66 -20.48
N TYR A 53 5.03 15.37 -20.41
CA TYR A 53 5.58 14.41 -19.45
C TYR A 53 6.86 14.93 -18.81
N ARG A 54 7.13 14.42 -17.64
CA ARG A 54 8.39 14.66 -16.92
C ARG A 54 9.01 13.31 -16.57
N ARG A 55 10.29 13.15 -16.86
CA ARG A 55 11.04 11.99 -16.39
C ARG A 55 11.28 12.11 -14.88
N ALA A 56 11.22 11.00 -14.17
CA ALA A 56 11.61 10.97 -12.78
C ALA A 56 13.08 11.38 -12.65
N ALA A 57 13.42 12.03 -11.53
CA ALA A 57 14.83 12.30 -11.22
C ALA A 57 15.56 10.95 -11.08
N GLU A 58 16.77 10.86 -11.61
CA GLU A 58 17.59 9.63 -11.66
C GLU A 58 17.89 9.03 -10.28
N ARG A 59 17.66 9.78 -9.20
CA ARG A 59 18.00 9.43 -7.82
C ARG A 59 16.83 8.95 -6.96
N GLY A 60 15.64 8.73 -7.52
CA GLY A 60 14.47 8.24 -6.77
C GLY A 60 14.27 6.75 -7.00
N HIS A 61 14.41 5.93 -5.95
CA HIS A 61 14.24 4.47 -6.05
C HIS A 61 12.76 4.06 -6.05
N ASP A 62 11.91 4.72 -5.26
CA ASP A 62 10.47 4.42 -5.17
C ASP A 62 9.62 5.20 -6.17
N ALA A 63 10.21 5.57 -7.28
CA ALA A 63 9.54 6.35 -8.25
C ALA A 63 8.50 5.52 -9.02
N LEU A 64 7.21 5.75 -8.69
CA LEU A 64 6.11 5.31 -9.55
C LEU A 64 6.27 5.88 -10.94
N GLY A 65 6.20 5.03 -11.96
CA GLY A 65 6.23 5.38 -13.38
C GLY A 65 4.86 5.21 -14.00
N VAL A 66 4.56 6.06 -14.98
CA VAL A 66 3.50 5.75 -15.92
C VAL A 66 4.00 4.61 -16.79
N THR A 67 3.33 3.46 -16.70
CA THR A 67 3.69 2.23 -17.43
C THR A 67 2.76 2.00 -18.60
N ASP A 68 1.56 2.57 -18.54
CA ASP A 68 0.58 2.44 -19.62
C ASP A 68 -0.32 3.67 -19.66
N ILE A 69 -0.86 3.98 -20.86
CA ILE A 69 -1.82 5.04 -21.09
C ILE A 69 -2.89 4.56 -22.07
N CYS A 70 -4.14 4.96 -21.83
CA CYS A 70 -5.23 4.71 -22.75
C CYS A 70 -6.17 5.91 -22.84
N LEU A 71 -7.05 5.88 -23.81
CA LEU A 71 -8.11 6.87 -24.01
C LEU A 71 -9.45 6.19 -23.79
N VAL A 72 -10.37 6.91 -23.15
CA VAL A 72 -11.70 6.41 -22.78
C VAL A 72 -12.76 7.41 -23.24
N MET A 73 -13.79 6.89 -23.90
CA MET A 73 -14.96 7.65 -24.35
C MET A 73 -16.23 7.21 -23.62
N PRO A 74 -16.61 7.84 -22.49
CA PRO A 74 -17.79 7.45 -21.72
C PRO A 74 -19.08 7.50 -22.54
N GLY A 75 -19.19 8.39 -23.51
CA GLY A 75 -20.33 8.47 -24.42
C GLY A 75 -20.53 7.24 -25.32
N LYS A 76 -19.55 6.35 -25.42
CA LYS A 76 -19.63 5.04 -26.08
C LYS A 76 -19.79 3.86 -25.09
N GLY A 77 -20.05 4.16 -23.82
CA GLY A 77 -20.15 3.12 -22.79
C GLY A 77 -18.78 2.64 -22.23
N GLU A 78 -17.66 3.29 -22.63
CA GLU A 78 -16.35 2.93 -22.12
C GLU A 78 -16.15 3.49 -20.73
N SER A 79 -15.67 2.68 -19.79
CA SER A 79 -15.29 3.07 -18.43
C SER A 79 -13.78 3.11 -18.28
N THR A 80 -13.31 3.83 -17.26
CA THR A 80 -11.88 3.83 -16.89
C THR A 80 -11.43 2.39 -16.61
N PRO A 81 -10.42 1.86 -17.33
CA PRO A 81 -9.95 0.52 -17.08
C PRO A 81 -9.48 0.35 -15.65
N HIS A 82 -9.60 -0.86 -15.17
CA HIS A 82 -9.13 -1.25 -13.85
C HIS A 82 -7.63 -0.91 -13.69
N THR A 83 -7.23 -0.42 -12.51
CA THR A 83 -5.87 0.06 -12.18
C THR A 83 -5.41 1.33 -12.91
N PHE A 84 -6.26 1.95 -13.74
CA PHE A 84 -5.95 3.22 -14.37
C PHE A 84 -6.57 4.39 -13.60
N SER A 85 -5.83 5.47 -13.51
CA SER A 85 -6.32 6.77 -13.03
C SER A 85 -6.74 7.62 -14.22
N ARG A 86 -7.90 8.28 -14.13
CA ARG A 86 -8.39 9.16 -15.17
C ARG A 86 -7.96 10.60 -14.93
N VAL A 87 -7.54 11.28 -15.97
CA VAL A 87 -7.36 12.73 -15.94
C VAL A 87 -8.74 13.38 -16.07
N GLU A 88 -9.15 14.19 -15.09
CA GLU A 88 -10.50 14.74 -14.99
C GLU A 88 -10.85 15.72 -16.13
N ARG A 89 -9.86 16.24 -16.82
CA ARG A 89 -10.08 17.14 -17.95
C ARG A 89 -10.29 16.36 -19.25
N SER A 90 -11.40 16.60 -19.95
CA SER A 90 -11.60 16.07 -21.29
C SER A 90 -10.57 16.63 -22.28
N LEU A 91 -10.02 15.75 -23.11
CA LEU A 91 -9.13 16.13 -24.22
C LEU A 91 -9.91 16.86 -25.32
N ASN A 92 -11.20 16.57 -25.45
CA ASN A 92 -12.09 17.25 -26.38
C ASN A 92 -12.82 18.38 -25.64
N SER A 93 -12.33 19.59 -25.81
CA SER A 93 -12.91 20.81 -25.20
C SER A 93 -13.87 21.54 -26.12
N GLY A 94 -14.18 20.99 -27.30
CA GLY A 94 -15.13 21.56 -28.25
C GLY A 94 -16.59 21.31 -27.86
N THR A 95 -17.47 22.20 -28.32
CA THR A 95 -18.93 22.07 -28.08
C THR A 95 -19.53 20.88 -28.85
N TRP A 96 -18.84 20.36 -29.83
CA TRP A 96 -19.26 19.28 -30.72
C TRP A 96 -18.26 18.13 -30.62
N GLY A 97 -18.66 17.01 -30.11
CA GLY A 97 -17.89 15.79 -30.06
C GLY A 97 -17.99 15.06 -28.68
N PRO A 98 -17.74 13.77 -28.66
CA PRO A 98 -17.79 13.00 -27.41
C PRO A 98 -16.67 13.44 -26.46
N ALA A 99 -16.95 13.41 -25.17
CA ALA A 99 -15.94 13.60 -24.15
C ALA A 99 -14.89 12.49 -24.26
N LEU A 100 -13.61 12.85 -24.30
CA LEU A 100 -12.48 11.94 -24.41
C LEU A 100 -11.54 12.17 -23.25
N PHE A 101 -11.27 11.12 -22.46
CA PHE A 101 -10.41 11.23 -21.28
C PHE A 101 -9.14 10.41 -21.46
N LEU A 102 -8.04 10.95 -20.97
CA LEU A 102 -6.79 10.24 -20.83
C LEU A 102 -6.80 9.46 -19.52
N CYS A 103 -6.49 8.18 -19.59
CA CYS A 103 -6.25 7.35 -18.43
C CYS A 103 -4.81 6.85 -18.45
N TYR A 104 -4.20 6.72 -17.27
CA TYR A 104 -2.82 6.28 -17.12
C TYR A 104 -2.70 5.30 -15.96
N LYS A 105 -1.82 4.31 -16.12
CA LYS A 105 -1.46 3.34 -15.10
C LYS A 105 -0.12 3.69 -14.48
N LEU A 106 -0.05 3.63 -13.16
CA LEU A 106 1.19 3.81 -12.41
C LEU A 106 1.70 2.45 -11.92
N SER A 107 2.99 2.24 -12.05
CA SER A 107 3.65 1.04 -11.56
C SER A 107 5.06 1.35 -11.10
N MET A 108 5.62 0.53 -10.22
CA MET A 108 7.02 0.64 -9.84
C MET A 108 7.91 0.04 -10.91
N ALA A 109 8.97 0.73 -11.29
CA ALA A 109 9.94 0.21 -12.25
C ALA A 109 10.69 -0.99 -11.63
N LYS A 110 10.51 -2.20 -12.18
CA LYS A 110 11.12 -3.46 -11.71
C LYS A 110 12.41 -3.83 -12.48
N GLY A 111 13.15 -2.86 -12.97
CA GLY A 111 14.44 -3.13 -13.59
C GLY A 111 15.53 -3.50 -12.57
N ASN A 112 16.46 -4.38 -12.97
CA ASN A 112 17.66 -4.72 -12.17
C ASN A 112 17.35 -5.31 -10.78
N THR A 113 16.36 -6.20 -10.70
CA THR A 113 15.93 -6.85 -9.47
C THR A 113 15.97 -8.37 -9.60
N LEU A 114 16.48 -9.04 -8.59
CA LEU A 114 16.38 -10.48 -8.38
C LEU A 114 15.39 -10.74 -7.25
N VAL A 115 14.49 -11.68 -7.42
CA VAL A 115 13.51 -12.07 -6.41
C VAL A 115 13.82 -13.48 -5.92
N TYR A 116 13.80 -13.63 -4.60
CA TYR A 116 14.03 -14.88 -3.91
C TYR A 116 12.86 -15.18 -2.97
N GLU A 117 12.74 -16.42 -2.58
CA GLU A 117 11.85 -16.82 -1.51
C GLU A 117 12.32 -16.20 -0.17
N ALA A 118 11.35 -15.72 0.63
CA ALA A 118 11.64 -15.17 1.94
C ALA A 118 11.97 -16.27 2.94
N GLY A 119 13.06 -16.11 3.67
CA GLY A 119 13.51 -17.04 4.71
C GLY A 119 13.80 -16.36 6.02
N LEU A 120 13.77 -17.11 7.11
CA LEU A 120 14.12 -16.64 8.44
C LEU A 120 15.65 -16.49 8.55
N LEU A 121 16.13 -15.30 8.96
CA LEU A 121 17.56 -15.04 9.19
C LEU A 121 17.93 -15.24 10.66
N CYS A 122 17.14 -14.70 11.57
CA CYS A 122 17.30 -14.87 13.01
C CYS A 122 15.97 -14.60 13.71
N ARG A 123 15.87 -15.00 14.95
CA ARG A 123 14.67 -14.82 15.78
C ARG A 123 15.03 -14.57 17.23
N TYR A 124 14.09 -13.96 17.95
CA TYR A 124 14.13 -13.82 19.40
C TYR A 124 12.74 -14.11 19.97
N PRO A 125 12.58 -15.00 20.98
CA PRO A 125 13.61 -15.88 21.54
C PRO A 125 14.12 -16.91 20.50
N GLU A 126 15.30 -17.48 20.73
CA GLU A 126 15.92 -18.44 19.80
C GLU A 126 15.13 -19.76 19.71
N GLU A 127 14.52 -20.17 20.83
CA GLU A 127 13.74 -21.40 20.93
C GLU A 127 12.25 -21.11 20.94
N ASP A 128 11.44 -22.08 20.50
CA ASP A 128 9.99 -21.99 20.54
C ASP A 128 9.48 -22.17 21.98
N SER A 129 8.51 -21.32 22.35
CA SER A 129 7.68 -21.58 23.53
C SER A 129 6.56 -22.56 23.15
N ALA A 130 6.27 -23.50 24.04
CA ALA A 130 5.15 -24.42 23.86
C ALA A 130 3.79 -23.70 23.69
N SER A 131 3.65 -22.50 24.27
CA SER A 131 2.44 -21.69 24.18
C SER A 131 2.43 -20.76 22.94
N PHE A 132 3.57 -20.57 22.27
CA PHE A 132 3.69 -19.68 21.13
C PHE A 132 4.79 -20.17 20.17
N PRO A 133 4.56 -21.23 19.41
CA PRO A 133 5.50 -21.68 18.39
C PRO A 133 5.52 -20.66 17.22
N LEU A 134 6.68 -20.50 16.59
CA LEU A 134 6.80 -19.61 15.41
C LEU A 134 6.13 -20.25 14.19
N PRO A 135 5.09 -19.62 13.61
CA PRO A 135 4.48 -20.16 12.40
C PRO A 135 5.45 -20.11 11.20
N ASP A 136 5.55 -21.20 10.45
CA ASP A 136 6.47 -21.34 9.30
C ASP A 136 6.22 -20.31 8.18
N SER A 137 4.98 -19.84 8.07
CA SER A 137 4.56 -18.87 7.04
C SER A 137 4.99 -17.42 7.33
N VAL A 138 5.47 -17.11 8.52
CA VAL A 138 5.81 -15.72 8.92
C VAL A 138 6.77 -15.04 7.95
N PRO A 139 7.87 -15.65 7.48
CA PRO A 139 8.78 -14.97 6.55
C PRO A 139 8.10 -14.53 5.25
N VAL A 140 7.17 -15.32 4.73
CA VAL A 140 6.43 -15.01 3.49
C VAL A 140 5.52 -13.79 3.69
N PHE A 141 4.89 -13.65 4.86
CA PHE A 141 4.08 -12.48 5.19
C PHE A 141 4.91 -11.23 5.50
N CYS A 142 6.14 -11.39 6.00
CA CYS A 142 7.05 -10.28 6.25
C CYS A 142 7.60 -9.67 4.96
N LEU A 143 7.74 -10.45 3.91
CA LEU A 143 8.19 -10.04 2.57
C LEU A 143 7.20 -10.55 1.50
N PRO A 144 5.99 -9.99 1.44
CA PRO A 144 4.91 -10.51 0.60
C PRO A 144 5.22 -10.46 -0.89
N MET A 145 6.11 -9.57 -1.33
CA MET A 145 6.61 -9.49 -2.71
C MET A 145 7.88 -10.32 -2.95
N GLY A 146 8.28 -11.14 -1.98
CA GLY A 146 9.54 -11.89 -1.96
C GLY A 146 10.72 -11.10 -1.42
N ALA A 147 11.79 -11.80 -1.10
CA ALA A 147 13.08 -11.20 -0.76
C ALA A 147 13.76 -10.73 -2.04
N THR A 148 14.17 -9.46 -2.10
CA THR A 148 14.76 -8.89 -3.32
C THR A 148 16.23 -8.52 -3.11
N ILE A 149 17.02 -8.68 -4.17
CA ILE A 149 18.31 -8.02 -4.32
C ILE A 149 18.19 -7.07 -5.51
N GLU A 150 18.51 -5.82 -5.29
CA GLU A 150 18.26 -4.75 -6.24
C GLU A 150 19.54 -3.96 -6.50
N SER A 151 19.71 -3.53 -7.73
CA SER A 151 20.81 -2.66 -8.12
C SER A 151 20.33 -1.25 -8.40
N TRP A 152 20.87 -0.27 -7.70
CA TRP A 152 20.47 1.13 -7.78
C TRP A 152 21.62 2.01 -8.32
N PRO A 153 21.32 3.18 -8.90
CA PRO A 153 22.32 4.18 -9.17
C PRO A 153 23.05 4.59 -7.87
N SER A 154 24.36 4.74 -7.93
CA SER A 154 25.15 5.19 -6.76
C SER A 154 24.63 6.52 -6.24
N GLY A 155 24.58 6.67 -4.92
CA GLY A 155 24.05 7.86 -4.25
C GLY A 155 22.52 7.92 -4.18
N THR A 156 21.80 6.86 -4.59
CA THR A 156 20.36 6.72 -4.33
C THR A 156 20.12 6.66 -2.82
N LYS A 157 19.20 7.50 -2.33
CA LYS A 157 18.80 7.47 -0.92
C LYS A 157 17.93 6.26 -0.65
N TYR A 158 18.10 5.66 0.53
CA TYR A 158 17.22 4.60 0.98
C TYR A 158 15.77 5.09 1.08
N PRO A 159 14.81 4.30 0.61
CA PRO A 159 13.41 4.56 0.87
C PRO A 159 13.12 4.42 2.38
N LEU A 160 12.07 5.07 2.82
CA LEU A 160 11.59 4.89 4.20
C LEU A 160 11.14 3.45 4.40
N PRO A 161 11.31 2.88 5.61
CA PRO A 161 10.80 1.58 5.93
C PRO A 161 9.28 1.49 5.70
N VAL A 162 8.82 0.40 5.10
CA VAL A 162 7.42 0.16 4.79
C VAL A 162 6.82 -0.72 5.87
N PHE A 163 5.79 -0.23 6.53
CA PHE A 163 5.05 -0.94 7.56
C PHE A 163 3.88 -1.71 6.96
N SER A 164 3.65 -2.93 7.44
CA SER A 164 2.48 -3.73 7.11
C SER A 164 2.11 -4.65 8.28
N THR A 165 0.87 -5.11 8.30
CA THR A 165 0.40 -6.06 9.30
C THR A 165 -0.20 -7.29 8.63
N PHE A 166 -0.25 -8.39 9.37
CA PHE A 166 -0.90 -9.61 8.94
C PHE A 166 -1.52 -10.34 10.13
N VAL A 167 -2.47 -11.22 9.85
CA VAL A 167 -3.16 -12.03 10.85
C VAL A 167 -3.11 -13.48 10.38
N LEU A 168 -2.53 -14.34 11.20
CA LEU A 168 -2.52 -15.77 10.97
C LEU A 168 -3.57 -16.41 11.89
N THR A 169 -4.43 -17.23 11.33
CA THR A 169 -5.46 -17.95 12.08
C THR A 169 -5.14 -19.43 12.08
N GLY A 170 -4.90 -19.99 13.27
CA GLY A 170 -4.65 -21.41 13.44
C GLY A 170 -5.91 -22.25 13.25
N ALA A 171 -5.75 -23.57 13.21
CA ALA A 171 -6.85 -24.52 13.06
C ALA A 171 -7.89 -24.47 14.22
N SER A 172 -7.45 -24.06 15.42
CA SER A 172 -8.30 -23.84 16.59
C SER A 172 -9.06 -22.50 16.55
N GLY A 173 -8.76 -21.63 15.58
CA GLY A 173 -9.29 -20.27 15.50
C GLY A 173 -8.45 -19.24 16.28
N ASP A 174 -7.38 -19.64 16.91
CA ASP A 174 -6.43 -18.74 17.58
C ASP A 174 -5.74 -17.85 16.58
N LYS A 175 -5.58 -16.58 16.94
CA LYS A 175 -4.99 -15.58 16.06
C LYS A 175 -3.60 -15.17 16.53
N VAL A 176 -2.68 -15.10 15.58
CA VAL A 176 -1.37 -14.49 15.73
C VAL A 176 -1.37 -13.22 14.87
N TYR A 177 -1.16 -12.09 15.51
CA TYR A 177 -1.04 -10.80 14.87
C TYR A 177 0.42 -10.47 14.61
N GLY A 178 0.77 -10.25 13.35
CA GLY A 178 2.10 -9.87 12.94
C GLY A 178 2.15 -8.40 12.50
N ALA A 179 3.21 -7.72 12.92
CA ALA A 179 3.55 -6.40 12.43
C ALA A 179 4.97 -6.44 11.89
N ALA A 180 5.18 -5.94 10.69
CA ALA A 180 6.46 -6.00 10.00
C ALA A 180 6.85 -4.65 9.41
N ILE A 181 8.13 -4.34 9.40
CA ILE A 181 8.72 -3.26 8.59
C ILE A 181 9.70 -3.85 7.61
N GLN A 182 9.62 -3.39 6.37
CA GLN A 182 10.53 -3.75 5.29
C GLN A 182 11.49 -2.60 5.04
N PHE A 183 12.76 -2.90 4.85
CA PHE A 183 13.81 -1.92 4.60
C PHE A 183 14.90 -2.52 3.71
N HIS A 184 15.83 -1.68 3.28
CA HIS A 184 16.96 -2.11 2.46
C HIS A 184 18.27 -1.97 3.21
N GLU A 185 19.18 -2.90 2.95
CA GLU A 185 20.56 -2.87 3.43
C GLU A 185 21.54 -3.08 2.28
N PRO A 186 22.79 -2.57 2.40
CA PRO A 186 23.82 -2.87 1.42
C PRO A 186 24.03 -4.38 1.30
N PHE A 187 24.21 -4.84 0.08
CA PHE A 187 24.52 -6.25 -0.21
C PHE A 187 25.88 -6.34 -0.94
N PRO A 188 26.79 -7.21 -0.49
CA PRO A 188 28.11 -7.36 -1.11
C PRO A 188 27.99 -7.95 -2.52
N PRO A 189 28.39 -7.24 -3.58
CA PRO A 189 28.28 -7.72 -4.97
C PRO A 189 29.12 -8.97 -5.24
N GLU A 190 30.15 -9.21 -4.41
CA GLU A 190 31.05 -10.35 -4.52
C GLU A 190 30.34 -11.69 -4.30
N ARG A 191 29.25 -11.68 -3.53
CA ARG A 191 28.41 -12.88 -3.29
C ARG A 191 27.52 -13.24 -4.46
N LEU A 192 27.44 -12.40 -5.48
CA LEU A 192 26.61 -12.61 -6.66
C LEU A 192 27.39 -13.35 -7.74
N SER A 193 26.75 -14.34 -8.36
CA SER A 193 27.27 -14.99 -9.55
C SER A 193 27.34 -14.03 -10.74
N GLU A 194 28.12 -14.34 -11.75
CA GLU A 194 28.20 -13.53 -12.98
C GLU A 194 26.84 -13.35 -13.65
N LYS A 195 26.04 -14.41 -13.73
CA LYS A 195 24.66 -14.34 -14.27
C LYS A 195 23.75 -13.39 -13.48
N GLN A 196 23.87 -13.39 -12.16
CA GLN A 196 23.12 -12.47 -11.29
C GLN A 196 23.60 -11.03 -11.49
N ARG A 197 24.91 -10.80 -11.57
CA ARG A 197 25.48 -9.46 -11.85
C ARG A 197 25.05 -8.92 -13.21
N LEU A 198 25.01 -9.76 -14.24
CA LEU A 198 24.46 -9.37 -15.55
C LEU A 198 23.00 -8.95 -15.46
N ARG A 199 22.17 -9.75 -14.77
CA ARG A 199 20.73 -9.45 -14.60
C ARG A 199 20.47 -8.20 -13.78
N LEU A 200 21.35 -7.87 -12.84
CA LEU A 200 21.30 -6.63 -12.06
C LEU A 200 21.91 -5.41 -12.79
N GLY A 201 22.42 -5.59 -14.02
CA GLY A 201 23.05 -4.51 -14.77
C GLY A 201 24.38 -4.03 -14.16
N LEU A 202 25.06 -4.89 -13.40
CA LEU A 202 26.39 -4.61 -12.84
C LEU A 202 27.52 -4.98 -13.81
N LEU A 203 27.20 -5.76 -14.83
CA LEU A 203 28.08 -6.12 -15.93
C LEU A 203 27.44 -5.74 -17.25
N SER A 204 28.24 -5.29 -18.18
CA SER A 204 27.81 -5.04 -19.57
C SER A 204 27.48 -6.38 -20.25
N VAL A 205 26.39 -6.38 -21.02
CA VAL A 205 25.92 -7.57 -21.76
C VAL A 205 26.88 -7.89 -22.91
N VAL A 206 27.56 -6.88 -23.47
CA VAL A 206 28.41 -7.01 -24.68
C VAL A 206 29.80 -7.53 -24.33
N ASP A 207 30.48 -6.89 -23.41
CA ASP A 207 31.89 -7.13 -23.09
C ASP A 207 32.13 -7.67 -21.67
N ARG A 208 31.05 -7.90 -20.90
CA ARG A 208 31.05 -8.37 -19.51
C ARG A 208 31.91 -7.55 -18.55
N ARG A 209 32.24 -6.31 -18.93
CA ARG A 209 32.98 -5.41 -18.05
C ARG A 209 32.07 -4.86 -16.95
N PRO A 210 32.64 -4.57 -15.77
CA PRO A 210 31.88 -3.94 -14.69
C PRO A 210 31.29 -2.59 -15.12
N VAL A 211 29.99 -2.41 -14.85
CA VAL A 211 29.30 -1.13 -15.04
C VAL A 211 29.43 -0.33 -13.75
N GLY A 212 30.17 0.79 -13.82
CA GLY A 212 30.35 1.68 -12.67
C GLY A 212 29.08 2.44 -12.30
N GLY A 213 29.10 3.07 -11.11
CA GLY A 213 28.03 3.96 -10.68
C GLY A 213 26.75 3.25 -10.19
N ARG A 214 26.86 1.99 -9.75
CA ARG A 214 25.75 1.23 -9.17
C ARG A 214 26.11 0.64 -7.81
N SER A 215 25.12 0.55 -6.93
CA SER A 215 25.17 -0.10 -5.63
C SER A 215 24.14 -1.22 -5.54
N VAL A 216 24.41 -2.23 -4.72
CA VAL A 216 23.53 -3.39 -4.57
C VAL A 216 22.95 -3.41 -3.17
N HIS A 217 21.67 -3.71 -3.08
CA HIS A 217 20.91 -3.69 -1.84
C HIS A 217 19.99 -4.90 -1.75
N SER A 218 19.86 -5.45 -0.54
CA SER A 218 18.89 -6.51 -0.24
C SER A 218 17.72 -5.93 0.56
N ARG A 219 16.51 -6.39 0.25
CA ARG A 219 15.31 -6.08 1.04
C ARG A 219 15.18 -7.08 2.16
N LYS A 220 15.06 -6.58 3.38
CA LYS A 220 14.87 -7.34 4.60
C LYS A 220 13.63 -6.86 5.37
N SER A 221 13.22 -7.64 6.36
CA SER A 221 12.12 -7.26 7.24
C SER A 221 12.46 -7.60 8.70
N ILE A 222 11.96 -6.78 9.61
CA ILE A 222 11.88 -7.07 11.04
C ILE A 222 10.41 -7.20 11.40
N CYS A 223 10.06 -8.20 12.19
CA CYS A 223 8.69 -8.52 12.55
C CYS A 223 8.52 -8.72 14.05
N VAL A 224 7.37 -8.31 14.58
CA VAL A 224 6.88 -8.64 15.91
C VAL A 224 5.60 -9.45 15.78
N LEU A 225 5.52 -10.54 16.54
CA LEU A 225 4.34 -11.39 16.65
C LEU A 225 3.71 -11.26 18.03
N SER A 226 2.38 -11.30 18.09
CA SER A 226 1.64 -11.22 19.35
C SER A 226 0.27 -11.89 19.21
N HIS A 227 -0.31 -12.34 20.34
CA HIS A 227 -1.73 -12.70 20.41
C HIS A 227 -2.66 -11.47 20.49
N TRP A 228 -2.11 -10.25 20.48
CA TRP A 228 -2.85 -9.00 20.63
C TRP A 228 -2.53 -7.99 19.52
N PRO A 229 -3.52 -7.29 18.98
CA PRO A 229 -3.35 -6.39 17.84
C PRO A 229 -2.90 -4.98 18.24
N PHE A 230 -1.80 -4.84 18.96
CA PHE A 230 -1.21 -3.54 19.31
C PHE A 230 -0.41 -2.92 18.15
N PHE A 231 -0.99 -2.84 16.98
CA PHE A 231 -0.26 -2.50 15.75
C PHE A 231 0.42 -1.12 15.79
N ASP A 232 -0.20 -0.11 16.39
CA ASP A 232 0.44 1.21 16.52
C ASP A 232 1.66 1.18 17.43
N VAL A 233 1.60 0.39 18.51
CA VAL A 233 2.73 0.19 19.42
C VAL A 233 3.84 -0.59 18.69
N PHE A 234 3.48 -1.64 18.00
CA PHE A 234 4.45 -2.45 17.24
C PHE A 234 5.10 -1.64 16.13
N ARG A 235 4.37 -0.78 15.43
CA ARG A 235 4.93 0.15 14.45
C ARG A 235 6.00 1.03 15.07
N LYS A 236 5.71 1.66 16.20
CA LYS A 236 6.67 2.53 16.90
C LYS A 236 7.88 1.74 17.41
N PHE A 237 7.66 0.57 17.98
CA PHE A 237 8.71 -0.31 18.46
C PHE A 237 9.63 -0.76 17.32
N LEU A 238 9.08 -1.27 16.22
CA LEU A 238 9.86 -1.71 15.07
C LEU A 238 10.64 -0.55 14.43
N MET A 239 10.04 0.64 14.32
CA MET A 239 10.75 1.84 13.84
C MET A 239 11.87 2.26 14.78
N PHE A 240 11.71 2.11 16.10
CA PHE A 240 12.77 2.34 17.07
C PHE A 240 13.90 1.33 16.88
N ILE A 241 13.60 0.04 16.82
CA ILE A 241 14.58 -1.03 16.61
C ILE A 241 15.35 -0.82 15.29
N TYR A 242 14.65 -0.49 14.21
CA TYR A 242 15.31 -0.19 12.94
C TYR A 242 16.26 1.01 13.03
N ARG A 243 15.79 2.14 13.58
CA ARG A 243 16.64 3.33 13.73
C ARG A 243 17.85 3.07 14.63
N TYR A 244 17.64 2.31 15.69
CA TYR A 244 18.71 1.91 16.59
C TYR A 244 19.74 1.01 15.89
N SER A 245 19.30 0.09 15.04
CA SER A 245 20.18 -0.84 14.32
C SER A 245 21.07 -0.16 13.25
N VAL A 246 20.58 0.94 12.65
CA VAL A 246 21.31 1.66 11.58
C VAL A 246 22.09 2.89 12.09
N SER A 247 21.96 3.20 13.37
CA SER A 247 22.69 4.28 14.04
C SER A 247 23.71 3.71 15.03
N GLY A 248 24.58 4.51 15.54
CA GLY A 248 25.54 4.08 16.56
C GLY A 248 26.83 4.88 16.52
N PRO A 249 27.77 4.56 17.42
CA PRO A 249 27.74 3.45 18.41
C PRO A 249 26.76 3.69 19.57
N HIS A 250 26.22 2.59 20.12
CA HIS A 250 25.30 2.61 21.27
C HIS A 250 25.92 1.90 22.48
N VAL A 251 25.56 2.36 23.68
CA VAL A 251 26.03 1.78 24.95
C VAL A 251 25.37 0.41 25.21
N LEU A 252 24.09 0.30 24.87
CA LEU A 252 23.33 -0.95 25.06
C LEU A 252 23.26 -1.71 23.73
N PRO A 253 23.39 -3.04 23.75
CA PRO A 253 23.15 -3.86 22.58
C PRO A 253 21.65 -3.84 22.20
N LEU A 254 21.35 -4.04 20.92
CA LEU A 254 19.98 -4.03 20.40
C LEU A 254 19.09 -5.07 21.11
N GLU A 255 19.65 -6.23 21.41
CA GLU A 255 18.98 -7.35 22.08
C GLU A 255 18.47 -6.98 23.48
N ALA A 256 19.15 -6.05 24.18
CA ALA A 256 18.70 -5.56 25.47
C ALA A 256 17.35 -4.83 25.39
N HIS A 257 17.14 -4.03 24.35
CA HIS A 257 15.86 -3.36 24.11
C HIS A 257 14.76 -4.34 23.74
N ILE A 258 15.07 -5.35 22.92
CA ILE A 258 14.13 -6.41 22.54
C ILE A 258 13.73 -7.22 23.79
N ALA A 259 14.70 -7.70 24.57
CA ALA A 259 14.48 -8.45 25.78
C ALA A 259 13.67 -7.65 26.81
N HIS A 260 14.00 -6.37 26.99
CA HIS A 260 13.24 -5.49 27.89
C HIS A 260 11.77 -5.39 27.49
N PHE A 261 11.50 -5.12 26.21
CA PHE A 261 10.14 -5.01 25.71
C PHE A 261 9.34 -6.30 25.87
N MET A 262 9.96 -7.46 25.60
CA MET A 262 9.28 -8.74 25.62
C MET A 262 9.09 -9.34 27.01
N HIS A 263 10.03 -9.11 27.94
CA HIS A 263 10.02 -9.77 29.26
C HIS A 263 9.68 -8.83 30.41
N ASN A 264 10.04 -7.54 30.33
CA ASN A 264 9.94 -6.64 31.46
C ASN A 264 8.74 -5.67 31.35
N VAL A 265 8.17 -5.49 30.17
CA VAL A 265 7.00 -4.65 29.99
C VAL A 265 5.76 -5.43 30.39
N PRO A 266 5.01 -4.97 31.41
CA PRO A 266 3.80 -5.66 31.83
C PRO A 266 2.70 -5.51 30.78
N PHE A 267 1.77 -6.48 30.77
CA PHE A 267 0.60 -6.41 29.92
C PHE A 267 -0.47 -5.46 30.51
N PRO A 268 -1.18 -4.65 29.70
CA PRO A 268 -2.27 -3.83 30.21
C PRO A 268 -3.40 -4.68 30.78
N SER A 269 -3.96 -4.25 31.91
CA SER A 269 -5.07 -4.93 32.59
C SER A 269 -6.15 -3.92 32.96
N PRO A 270 -7.35 -4.34 33.37
CA PRO A 270 -8.40 -3.43 33.83
C PRO A 270 -7.94 -2.54 35.02
N GLN A 271 -7.06 -3.05 35.90
CA GLN A 271 -6.50 -2.27 36.99
C GLN A 271 -5.38 -1.34 36.56
N ARG A 272 -4.71 -1.68 35.47
CA ARG A 272 -3.62 -0.88 34.87
C ARG A 272 -3.81 -0.78 33.35
N PRO A 273 -4.80 0.00 32.90
CA PRO A 273 -5.21 0.01 31.48
C PRO A 273 -4.23 0.72 30.56
N ARG A 274 -3.30 1.50 31.11
CA ARG A 274 -2.30 2.27 30.36
C ARG A 274 -0.91 2.00 30.91
N ILE A 275 0.00 1.59 30.03
CA ILE A 275 1.40 1.33 30.35
C ILE A 275 2.27 2.17 29.43
N LEU A 276 2.98 3.12 30.01
CA LEU A 276 3.98 3.90 29.29
C LEU A 276 5.32 3.19 29.35
N VAL A 277 5.89 2.89 28.20
CA VAL A 277 7.21 2.30 28.04
C VAL A 277 8.14 3.33 27.42
N GLN A 278 9.18 3.72 28.14
CA GLN A 278 10.20 4.64 27.66
C GLN A 278 11.34 3.82 27.03
N MET A 279 11.53 3.95 25.72
CA MET A 279 12.58 3.26 24.97
C MET A 279 13.87 4.09 24.88
N SER A 280 13.74 5.39 24.74
CA SER A 280 14.82 6.38 24.74
C SER A 280 14.30 7.71 25.30
N PRO A 281 15.15 8.73 25.51
CA PRO A 281 14.66 10.05 25.93
C PRO A 281 13.60 10.65 25.01
N TYR A 282 13.53 10.22 23.75
CA TYR A 282 12.65 10.77 22.72
C TYR A 282 11.59 9.77 22.21
N ASP A 283 11.74 8.49 22.54
CA ASP A 283 10.85 7.43 22.04
C ASP A 283 10.09 6.79 23.20
N SER A 284 8.78 6.88 23.17
CA SER A 284 7.89 6.24 24.13
C SER A 284 6.76 5.49 23.44
N LEU A 285 6.34 4.40 24.06
CA LEU A 285 5.24 3.56 23.62
C LEU A 285 4.16 3.59 24.68
N LEU A 286 2.90 3.66 24.27
CA LEU A 286 1.75 3.61 25.17
C LEU A 286 0.90 2.38 24.84
N LEU A 287 0.99 1.35 25.67
CA LEU A 287 0.11 0.19 25.61
C LEU A 287 -1.19 0.54 26.31
N CYS A 288 -2.30 0.45 25.60
CA CYS A 288 -3.61 0.73 26.16
C CYS A 288 -4.56 -0.43 25.90
N GLN A 289 -5.34 -0.80 26.94
CA GLN A 289 -6.50 -1.63 26.80
C GLN A 289 -7.75 -0.77 27.06
N PRO A 290 -8.72 -0.70 26.13
CA PRO A 290 -9.92 0.09 26.34
C PRO A 290 -10.77 -0.54 27.42
N VAL A 291 -10.92 0.14 28.56
CA VAL A 291 -11.71 -0.34 29.71
C VAL A 291 -13.14 0.17 29.67
N SER A 292 -13.36 1.34 29.09
CA SER A 292 -14.66 2.02 29.05
C SER A 292 -15.41 1.86 27.72
N SER A 293 -14.79 1.24 26.73
CA SER A 293 -15.41 1.04 25.42
C SER A 293 -16.03 -0.37 25.33
N PRO A 294 -17.27 -0.50 24.83
CA PRO A 294 -17.86 -1.80 24.53
C PRO A 294 -17.18 -2.50 23.33
N LEU A 295 -16.36 -1.78 22.58
CA LEU A 295 -15.66 -2.32 21.43
C LEU A 295 -14.46 -3.16 21.85
N PRO A 296 -14.20 -4.30 21.19
CA PRO A 296 -13.02 -5.09 21.45
C PRO A 296 -11.76 -4.34 21.03
N LEU A 297 -10.63 -4.70 21.63
CA LEU A 297 -9.35 -4.23 21.16
C LEU A 297 -9.14 -4.72 19.72
N SER A 298 -8.94 -3.79 18.82
CA SER A 298 -8.59 -4.06 17.42
C SER A 298 -7.45 -3.16 16.98
N GLY A 299 -6.68 -3.59 15.99
CA GLY A 299 -5.67 -2.76 15.34
C GLY A 299 -6.23 -1.81 14.27
N ALA A 300 -7.55 -1.68 14.21
CA ALA A 300 -8.24 -0.93 13.17
C ALA A 300 -8.03 0.58 13.31
N SER A 301 -7.75 1.24 12.19
CA SER A 301 -7.76 2.70 12.07
C SER A 301 -8.93 3.14 11.19
N PHE A 302 -10.05 3.47 11.81
CA PHE A 302 -11.22 4.02 11.11
C PHE A 302 -10.94 5.41 10.51
N VAL A 303 -9.99 6.14 11.07
CA VAL A 303 -9.51 7.40 10.49
C VAL A 303 -8.87 7.16 9.13
N THR A 304 -7.95 6.20 9.04
CA THR A 304 -7.32 5.82 7.76
C THR A 304 -8.35 5.33 6.75
N LEU A 305 -9.35 4.55 7.18
CA LEU A 305 -10.44 4.11 6.31
C LEU A 305 -11.18 5.31 5.72
N LEU A 306 -11.67 6.23 6.56
CA LEU A 306 -12.45 7.39 6.10
C LEU A 306 -11.63 8.35 5.23
N GLN A 307 -10.37 8.59 5.56
CA GLN A 307 -9.47 9.42 4.75
C GLN A 307 -9.18 8.80 3.37
N THR A 308 -9.16 7.46 3.29
CA THR A 308 -8.81 6.75 2.06
C THR A 308 -10.01 6.56 1.14
N VAL A 309 -11.14 6.08 1.66
CA VAL A 309 -12.29 5.72 0.82
C VAL A 309 -13.48 6.68 0.97
N GLY A 310 -13.50 7.51 2.00
CA GLY A 310 -14.62 8.42 2.28
C GLY A 310 -15.86 7.71 2.82
N ALA A 311 -16.88 8.48 3.15
CA ALA A 311 -18.09 8.00 3.82
C ALA A 311 -18.95 7.05 2.95
N GLU A 312 -19.14 7.39 1.69
CA GLU A 312 -20.00 6.63 0.76
C GLU A 312 -19.43 5.24 0.45
N HIS A 313 -18.13 5.19 0.12
CA HIS A 313 -17.47 3.91 -0.14
C HIS A 313 -17.31 3.08 1.13
N ALA A 314 -17.03 3.70 2.28
CA ALA A 314 -16.98 2.99 3.56
C ALA A 314 -18.31 2.28 3.85
N LEU A 315 -19.45 2.91 3.58
CA LEU A 315 -20.77 2.32 3.74
C LEU A 315 -21.04 1.18 2.73
N THR A 316 -20.60 1.35 1.49
CA THR A 316 -20.67 0.30 0.46
C THR A 316 -19.83 -0.93 0.86
N LEU A 317 -18.63 -0.71 1.39
CA LEU A 317 -17.75 -1.77 1.85
C LEU A 317 -18.29 -2.45 3.12
N LEU A 318 -18.90 -1.70 4.03
CA LEU A 318 -19.63 -2.28 5.17
C LEU A 318 -20.70 -3.26 4.69
N LEU A 319 -21.51 -2.86 3.70
CA LEU A 319 -22.52 -3.74 3.11
C LEU A 319 -21.89 -4.98 2.49
N ALA A 320 -20.78 -4.83 1.77
CA ALA A 320 -20.06 -5.94 1.15
C ALA A 320 -19.57 -6.97 2.18
N VAL A 321 -19.01 -6.50 3.29
CA VAL A 321 -18.55 -7.38 4.38
C VAL A 321 -19.74 -8.04 5.09
N LEU A 322 -20.81 -7.29 5.40
CA LEU A 322 -22.01 -7.83 6.06
C LEU A 322 -22.73 -8.88 5.20
N THR A 323 -22.64 -8.79 3.89
CA THR A 323 -23.24 -9.75 2.95
C THR A 323 -22.26 -10.81 2.45
N GLU A 324 -21.11 -10.92 3.10
CA GLU A 324 -20.08 -11.94 2.82
C GLU A 324 -19.70 -12.01 1.34
N GLN A 325 -19.38 -10.85 0.76
CA GLN A 325 -18.91 -10.81 -0.63
C GLN A 325 -17.41 -11.16 -0.69
N LYS A 326 -16.96 -11.62 -1.87
CA LYS A 326 -15.55 -11.71 -2.18
C LYS A 326 -14.99 -10.30 -2.41
N LEU A 327 -14.13 -9.84 -1.52
CA LEU A 327 -13.59 -8.50 -1.52
C LEU A 327 -12.09 -8.54 -1.79
N LEU A 328 -11.67 -7.95 -2.90
CA LEU A 328 -10.27 -7.81 -3.28
C LEU A 328 -9.87 -6.34 -3.22
N ILE A 329 -9.00 -6.02 -2.27
CA ILE A 329 -8.54 -4.65 -2.02
C ILE A 329 -7.09 -4.53 -2.50
N HIS A 330 -6.74 -3.44 -3.14
CA HIS A 330 -5.34 -3.23 -3.53
C HIS A 330 -4.86 -1.80 -3.35
N SER A 331 -3.56 -1.67 -3.15
CA SER A 331 -2.87 -0.39 -3.05
C SER A 331 -1.36 -0.59 -3.30
N LEU A 332 -0.69 0.48 -3.71
CA LEU A 332 0.77 0.58 -3.73
C LEU A 332 1.35 0.89 -2.34
N ARG A 333 0.48 1.15 -1.36
CA ARG A 333 0.84 1.50 0.02
C ARG A 333 0.42 0.40 0.99
N PRO A 334 1.33 -0.53 1.36
CA PRO A 334 1.01 -1.67 2.21
C PRO A 334 0.45 -1.29 3.59
N ASP A 335 0.93 -0.19 4.17
CA ASP A 335 0.45 0.32 5.46
C ASP A 335 -1.02 0.76 5.41
N VAL A 336 -1.41 1.46 4.35
CA VAL A 336 -2.80 1.87 4.13
C VAL A 336 -3.67 0.65 3.84
N LEU A 337 -3.18 -0.25 2.97
CA LEU A 337 -3.89 -1.47 2.59
C LEU A 337 -4.25 -2.33 3.80
N THR A 338 -3.27 -2.63 4.66
CA THR A 338 -3.48 -3.46 5.84
C THR A 338 -4.34 -2.75 6.91
N SER A 339 -4.19 -1.44 7.06
CA SER A 339 -5.00 -0.65 7.98
C SER A 339 -6.47 -0.59 7.56
N VAL A 340 -6.74 -0.39 6.27
CA VAL A 340 -8.11 -0.40 5.73
C VAL A 340 -8.73 -1.79 5.84
N GLY A 341 -7.99 -2.84 5.50
CA GLY A 341 -8.46 -4.22 5.65
C GLY A 341 -8.87 -4.55 7.08
N GLU A 342 -8.07 -4.16 8.07
CA GLU A 342 -8.38 -4.37 9.48
C GLU A 342 -9.62 -3.58 9.92
N ALA A 343 -9.76 -2.33 9.46
CA ALA A 343 -10.94 -1.53 9.74
C ALA A 343 -12.22 -2.17 9.17
N LEU A 344 -12.16 -2.71 7.95
CA LEU A 344 -13.31 -3.36 7.29
C LEU A 344 -13.82 -4.56 8.06
N VAL A 345 -12.94 -5.47 8.51
CA VAL A 345 -13.37 -6.65 9.27
C VAL A 345 -13.76 -6.32 10.71
N SER A 346 -13.29 -5.20 11.25
CA SER A 346 -13.60 -4.75 12.61
C SER A 346 -14.92 -3.98 12.71
N MET A 347 -15.36 -3.30 11.64
CA MET A 347 -16.56 -2.46 11.68
C MET A 347 -17.88 -3.22 11.72
N ILE A 348 -17.87 -4.53 11.49
CA ILE A 348 -19.05 -5.37 11.62
C ILE A 348 -19.35 -5.81 13.05
N PHE A 349 -18.56 -5.39 14.04
CA PHE A 349 -18.85 -5.68 15.45
C PHE A 349 -20.33 -5.38 15.81
N PRO A 350 -21.03 -6.25 16.57
CA PRO A 350 -20.57 -7.42 17.31
C PRO A 350 -20.42 -8.72 16.50
N LEU A 351 -20.67 -8.68 15.22
CA LEU A 351 -20.39 -9.82 14.33
C LEU A 351 -18.88 -9.97 14.14
N ARG A 352 -18.47 -11.16 13.69
CA ARG A 352 -17.06 -11.46 13.40
C ARG A 352 -16.94 -12.04 12.01
N TRP A 353 -15.98 -11.57 11.25
CA TRP A 353 -15.64 -12.16 9.97
C TRP A 353 -15.09 -13.58 10.14
N GLN A 354 -15.77 -14.56 9.51
CA GLN A 354 -15.44 -15.99 9.67
C GLN A 354 -14.71 -16.57 8.45
N CYS A 355 -14.70 -15.85 7.33
CA CYS A 355 -14.09 -16.29 6.10
C CYS A 355 -12.60 -15.91 6.04
N PRO A 356 -11.84 -16.37 5.03
CA PRO A 356 -10.45 -15.99 4.87
C PRO A 356 -10.26 -14.47 4.87
N TYR A 357 -9.29 -14.00 5.68
CA TYR A 357 -8.88 -12.62 5.79
C TYR A 357 -7.35 -12.53 5.71
N ILE A 358 -6.87 -11.92 4.63
CA ILE A 358 -5.45 -11.75 4.36
C ILE A 358 -5.21 -10.29 3.96
N PRO A 359 -4.89 -9.39 4.91
CA PRO A 359 -4.81 -7.94 4.66
C PRO A 359 -3.74 -7.53 3.64
N LEU A 360 -2.68 -8.31 3.52
CA LEU A 360 -1.68 -8.20 2.46
C LEU A 360 -1.23 -9.61 2.06
N CYS A 361 -1.76 -10.09 0.96
CA CYS A 361 -1.51 -11.44 0.48
C CYS A 361 -0.13 -11.53 -0.18
N PRO A 362 0.72 -12.46 0.29
CA PRO A 362 1.96 -12.77 -0.38
C PRO A 362 1.73 -13.31 -1.79
N LEU A 363 2.60 -12.97 -2.74
CA LEU A 363 2.50 -13.48 -4.12
C LEU A 363 2.46 -15.00 -4.19
N ALA A 364 3.17 -15.69 -3.31
CA ALA A 364 3.19 -17.15 -3.23
C ALA A 364 1.84 -17.77 -2.82
N LEU A 365 0.91 -16.98 -2.25
CA LEU A 365 -0.39 -17.45 -1.77
C LEU A 365 -1.57 -16.91 -2.59
N CYS A 366 -1.33 -16.30 -3.75
CA CYS A 366 -2.37 -15.70 -4.57
C CYS A 366 -3.40 -16.69 -5.14
N ASP A 367 -3.15 -17.98 -5.07
CA ASP A 367 -4.13 -19.03 -5.42
C ASP A 367 -5.41 -18.96 -4.58
N VAL A 368 -5.36 -18.33 -3.39
CA VAL A 368 -6.53 -18.04 -2.55
C VAL A 368 -7.60 -17.24 -3.29
N LEU A 369 -7.24 -16.46 -4.29
CA LEU A 369 -8.17 -15.67 -5.08
C LEU A 369 -9.13 -16.53 -5.91
N SER A 370 -8.77 -17.78 -6.17
CA SER A 370 -9.61 -18.75 -6.87
C SER A 370 -10.53 -19.54 -5.92
N ALA A 371 -10.45 -19.29 -4.61
CA ALA A 371 -11.26 -20.00 -3.62
C ALA A 371 -12.77 -19.75 -3.86
N PRO A 372 -13.63 -20.77 -3.74
CA PRO A 372 -15.07 -20.65 -3.96
C PRO A 372 -15.82 -20.00 -2.77
N VAL A 373 -15.12 -19.58 -1.74
CA VAL A 373 -15.67 -19.00 -0.51
C VAL A 373 -15.53 -17.48 -0.49
N PRO A 374 -16.36 -16.76 0.27
CA PRO A 374 -16.15 -15.34 0.53
C PRO A 374 -14.77 -15.09 1.13
N PHE A 375 -14.17 -13.95 0.85
CA PHE A 375 -12.90 -13.56 1.42
C PHE A 375 -12.72 -12.04 1.48
N VAL A 376 -11.83 -11.59 2.35
CA VAL A 376 -11.28 -10.23 2.32
C VAL A 376 -9.76 -10.37 2.12
N VAL A 377 -9.29 -10.03 0.94
CA VAL A 377 -7.88 -10.18 0.56
C VAL A 377 -7.34 -8.85 0.04
N GLY A 378 -6.22 -8.43 0.60
CA GLY A 378 -5.44 -7.29 0.12
C GLY A 378 -4.29 -7.73 -0.77
N LEU A 379 -4.03 -7.00 -1.85
CA LEU A 379 -2.91 -7.21 -2.76
C LEU A 379 -2.14 -5.92 -3.01
N HIS A 380 -0.85 -6.04 -3.16
CA HIS A 380 -0.06 -4.93 -3.69
C HIS A 380 -0.42 -4.71 -5.15
N SER A 381 -0.70 -3.45 -5.56
CA SER A 381 -1.21 -3.13 -6.91
C SER A 381 -0.31 -3.64 -8.04
N SER A 382 0.99 -3.81 -7.79
CA SER A 382 1.92 -4.35 -8.80
C SER A 382 1.64 -5.82 -9.20
N TYR A 383 0.79 -6.54 -8.46
CA TYR A 383 0.31 -7.87 -8.87
C TYR A 383 -0.39 -7.81 -10.24
N PHE A 384 -1.17 -6.76 -10.47
CA PHE A 384 -1.95 -6.56 -11.69
C PHE A 384 -1.14 -6.07 -12.89
N ASP A 385 0.17 -5.90 -12.73
CA ASP A 385 1.07 -5.68 -13.87
C ASP A 385 1.22 -6.95 -14.72
N LEU A 386 1.03 -8.13 -14.11
CA LEU A 386 1.25 -9.44 -14.71
C LEU A 386 0.01 -10.35 -14.69
N HIS A 387 -1.01 -10.03 -13.89
CA HIS A 387 -2.17 -10.88 -13.66
C HIS A 387 -3.47 -10.09 -13.81
N GLU A 388 -4.46 -10.71 -14.44
CA GLU A 388 -5.81 -10.16 -14.51
C GLU A 388 -6.56 -10.40 -13.17
N PRO A 389 -7.44 -9.48 -12.76
CA PRO A 389 -8.26 -9.68 -11.59
C PRO A 389 -9.30 -10.78 -11.81
N PRO A 390 -9.66 -11.54 -10.77
CA PRO A 390 -10.80 -12.46 -10.83
C PRO A 390 -12.11 -11.72 -11.18
N ARG A 391 -12.98 -12.34 -11.95
CA ARG A 391 -14.22 -11.70 -12.41
C ARG A 391 -15.36 -11.67 -11.38
N ASP A 392 -15.29 -12.55 -10.38
CA ASP A 392 -16.34 -12.77 -9.39
C ASP A 392 -16.11 -12.03 -8.06
N VAL A 393 -15.26 -11.01 -8.05
CA VAL A 393 -14.91 -10.23 -6.85
C VAL A 393 -15.39 -8.79 -6.94
N ILE A 394 -15.63 -8.18 -5.77
CA ILE A 394 -15.71 -6.72 -5.65
C ILE A 394 -14.28 -6.21 -5.51
N PHE A 395 -13.92 -5.32 -6.40
CA PHE A 395 -12.58 -4.82 -6.55
C PHE A 395 -12.47 -3.40 -6.00
N VAL A 396 -11.53 -3.17 -5.11
CA VAL A 396 -11.35 -1.89 -4.41
C VAL A 396 -9.94 -1.38 -4.63
N ASP A 397 -9.84 -0.30 -5.38
CA ASP A 397 -8.59 0.43 -5.57
C ASP A 397 -8.51 1.59 -4.57
N LEU A 398 -7.62 1.46 -3.57
CA LEU A 398 -7.44 2.48 -2.54
C LEU A 398 -6.64 3.68 -3.02
N ASP A 399 -5.85 3.54 -4.08
CA ASP A 399 -5.01 4.62 -4.59
C ASP A 399 -5.80 5.59 -5.46
N THR A 400 -6.85 5.10 -6.12
CA THR A 400 -7.78 5.91 -6.94
C THR A 400 -9.14 6.11 -6.27
N ASN A 401 -9.36 5.50 -5.10
CA ASN A 401 -10.64 5.49 -4.39
C ASN A 401 -11.80 5.02 -5.29
N SER A 402 -11.63 3.87 -5.93
CA SER A 402 -12.61 3.31 -6.86
C SER A 402 -13.06 1.92 -6.45
N ILE A 403 -14.34 1.64 -6.63
CA ILE A 403 -14.94 0.31 -6.41
C ILE A 403 -15.47 -0.19 -7.74
N PHE A 404 -15.03 -1.37 -8.16
CA PHE A 404 -15.47 -2.02 -9.39
C PHE A 404 -16.19 -3.32 -9.07
N GLN A 405 -17.27 -3.56 -9.78
CA GLN A 405 -18.04 -4.81 -9.72
C GLN A 405 -18.24 -5.33 -11.13
N SER A 406 -18.29 -6.65 -11.27
CA SER A 406 -18.63 -7.27 -12.55
C SER A 406 -20.05 -6.85 -12.99
N GLU A 407 -20.23 -6.58 -14.29
CA GLU A 407 -21.52 -6.20 -14.89
C GLU A 407 -22.60 -7.27 -14.69
N GLU A 408 -22.22 -8.53 -14.50
CA GLU A 408 -23.11 -9.65 -14.26
C GLU A 408 -23.76 -9.66 -12.88
N ARG A 409 -23.23 -8.86 -11.94
CA ARG A 409 -23.74 -8.77 -10.57
C ARG A 409 -24.50 -7.47 -10.36
N LYS A 410 -25.63 -7.57 -9.64
CA LYS A 410 -26.37 -6.40 -9.19
C LYS A 410 -25.45 -5.52 -8.32
N LEU A 411 -25.23 -4.29 -8.73
CA LEU A 411 -24.40 -3.33 -8.01
C LEU A 411 -24.81 -3.25 -6.53
N LEU A 412 -23.87 -3.53 -5.64
CA LEU A 412 -24.05 -3.26 -4.21
C LEU A 412 -24.21 -1.75 -4.02
N SER A 413 -25.33 -1.38 -3.47
CA SER A 413 -25.63 0.02 -3.17
C SER A 413 -26.01 0.17 -1.71
N PRO A 414 -25.55 1.21 -1.00
CA PRO A 414 -25.99 1.53 0.35
C PRO A 414 -27.53 1.64 0.50
N ARG A 415 -28.25 1.81 -0.61
CA ARG A 415 -29.73 1.83 -0.64
C ARG A 415 -30.36 0.48 -0.25
N ALA A 416 -29.59 -0.61 -0.26
CA ALA A 416 -30.03 -1.92 0.23
C ALA A 416 -30.09 -1.99 1.77
N LEU A 417 -29.41 -1.10 2.46
CA LEU A 417 -29.45 -0.99 3.92
C LEU A 417 -30.78 -0.35 4.39
N PRO A 418 -31.21 -0.61 5.64
CA PRO A 418 -32.39 0.02 6.22
C PRO A 418 -32.24 1.56 6.17
N ARG A 419 -33.24 2.22 5.56
CA ARG A 419 -33.14 3.65 5.16
C ARG A 419 -32.76 4.60 6.31
N ARG A 420 -33.43 4.48 7.48
CA ARG A 420 -33.18 5.40 8.61
C ARG A 420 -31.80 5.21 9.23
N PRO A 421 -31.38 3.99 9.65
CA PRO A 421 -30.03 3.78 10.18
C PRO A 421 -28.94 4.12 9.17
N CYS A 422 -29.13 3.78 7.89
CA CYS A 422 -28.16 4.11 6.83
C CYS A 422 -27.96 5.63 6.71
N LYS A 423 -29.06 6.41 6.70
CA LYS A 423 -29.00 7.88 6.62
C LYS A 423 -28.30 8.50 7.83
N VAL A 424 -28.57 8.01 9.04
CA VAL A 424 -27.94 8.47 10.27
C VAL A 424 -26.44 8.14 10.24
N LEU A 425 -26.08 6.91 9.90
CA LEU A 425 -24.67 6.50 9.81
C LEU A 425 -23.90 7.32 8.76
N LEU A 426 -24.49 7.48 7.57
CA LEU A 426 -23.85 8.26 6.50
C LEU A 426 -23.63 9.74 6.92
N SER A 427 -24.63 10.36 7.54
CA SER A 427 -24.51 11.72 8.07
C SER A 427 -23.42 11.84 9.14
N SER A 428 -23.32 10.85 10.04
CA SER A 428 -22.26 10.81 11.05
C SER A 428 -20.87 10.64 10.43
N LEU A 429 -20.74 9.76 9.42
CA LEU A 429 -19.47 9.54 8.72
C LEU A 429 -19.03 10.79 7.95
N HIS A 430 -19.97 11.51 7.31
CA HIS A 430 -19.66 12.78 6.66
C HIS A 430 -19.20 13.85 7.65
N SER A 431 -19.87 13.97 8.79
CA SER A 431 -19.47 14.92 9.83
C SER A 431 -18.05 14.60 10.36
N LEU A 432 -17.76 13.34 10.62
CA LEU A 432 -16.42 12.91 11.06
C LEU A 432 -15.36 13.15 9.96
N SER A 433 -15.66 12.86 8.72
CA SER A 433 -14.76 13.12 7.60
C SER A 433 -14.43 14.60 7.47
N GLN A 434 -15.44 15.48 7.63
CA GLN A 434 -15.23 16.92 7.62
C GLN A 434 -14.35 17.40 8.77
N GLN A 435 -14.59 16.92 9.99
CA GLN A 435 -13.76 17.23 11.17
C GLN A 435 -12.31 16.80 10.98
N LEU A 436 -12.06 15.64 10.35
CA LEU A 436 -10.72 15.18 10.03
C LEU A 436 -10.01 16.13 9.04
N HIS A 437 -10.70 16.56 8.00
CA HIS A 437 -10.14 17.54 7.04
C HIS A 437 -9.87 18.91 7.65
N GLU A 438 -10.71 19.37 8.56
CA GLU A 438 -10.51 20.64 9.27
C GLU A 438 -9.30 20.57 10.23
N SER A 439 -9.13 19.46 10.93
CA SER A 439 -7.97 19.25 11.82
C SER A 439 -6.64 19.24 11.06
N GLU A 440 -6.60 18.71 9.86
CA GLU A 440 -5.41 18.73 9.00
C GLU A 440 -5.04 20.15 8.53
N ARG A 441 -6.03 21.01 8.28
CA ARG A 441 -5.81 22.41 7.86
C ARG A 441 -5.36 23.32 9.00
N GLY A 442 -5.70 22.99 10.24
CA GLY A 442 -5.33 23.77 11.42
C GLY A 442 -3.89 23.61 11.89
N TRP A 443 -3.11 22.73 11.28
CA TRP A 443 -1.70 22.43 11.61
C TRP A 443 -0.74 22.80 10.47
N GLY A 444 -1.19 23.53 9.45
CA GLY A 444 -0.42 24.02 8.31
C GLY A 444 0.08 25.45 8.47
#